data_93cbd2636bf9b116e2849ce8719255a9
#
_entry.id   93cbd2636bf9b116e2849ce8719255a9
#
_cell.length_a   1.000
_cell.length_b   1.000
_cell.length_c   1.000
_cell.angle_alpha   90.00
_cell.angle_beta   90.00
_cell.angle_gamma   90.00
#
_symmetry.space_group_name_H-M   'P 1'
#
loop_
_entity.id
_entity.type
_entity.pdbx_description
1 polymer ?
#
loop_
_entity_poly.entity_id
_entity_poly.type
_entity_poly.pdbx_seq_one_letter_code
_entity_poly.pdbx_strand_id
1 'polypeptide(L)'
;MSRGNALFDLTGRSALVTGAAGGIGSAVAAALARSGAAVLVTDIDGSAAALVAEKIRAEGGTAAGMALDVCDRDAADAAVARAAALADGRLHILVNNAGVTEPAMFGKLQEESFRRIVDIHLMGAFHCAQAALAYLPEDGTGRIINVTSSAGITGTLGQVNYSAAKAGVIGLTKSLARELARRRITVNALAPLAATPMTETIRTDERFAATMLARIPMGRWAEPEEIAGSFVFLASDAASFITGQVLPVDGGLVM
;
A
#
# COMPACT_ATOMS: atom_id res chain seq x y z
N MET A 1 -24.31 -19.61 4.03
CA MET A 1 -23.05 -18.86 4.12
C MET A 1 -22.79 -18.55 5.60
N SER A 2 -21.65 -18.96 6.16
CA SER A 2 -21.38 -18.78 7.60
C SER A 2 -21.16 -17.28 7.90
N ARG A 3 -21.71 -16.77 9.01
CA ARG A 3 -21.57 -15.36 9.45
C ARG A 3 -20.12 -14.88 9.61
N GLY A 4 -19.13 -15.77 9.65
CA GLY A 4 -17.72 -15.43 9.78
C GLY A 4 -17.08 -14.83 8.52
N ASN A 5 -17.65 -15.07 7.34
CA ASN A 5 -17.11 -14.55 6.07
C ASN A 5 -17.63 -13.13 5.74
N ALA A 6 -18.72 -12.69 6.37
CA ALA A 6 -19.36 -11.40 6.04
C ALA A 6 -18.51 -10.18 6.46
N LEU A 7 -17.70 -10.28 7.51
CA LEU A 7 -16.89 -9.16 8.02
C LEU A 7 -15.72 -8.79 7.07
N PHE A 8 -15.24 -9.73 6.29
CA PHE A 8 -14.12 -9.55 5.34
C PHE A 8 -14.59 -9.52 3.88
N ASP A 9 -15.90 -9.55 3.66
CA ASP A 9 -16.48 -9.47 2.32
C ASP A 9 -16.36 -8.04 1.78
N LEU A 10 -15.76 -7.93 0.58
CA LEU A 10 -15.58 -6.67 -0.13
C LEU A 10 -16.44 -6.61 -1.40
N THR A 11 -17.42 -7.50 -1.54
CA THR A 11 -18.34 -7.52 -2.68
C THR A 11 -19.03 -6.17 -2.86
N GLY A 12 -19.03 -5.67 -4.08
CA GLY A 12 -19.57 -4.36 -4.45
C GLY A 12 -18.62 -3.19 -4.15
N ARG A 13 -17.44 -3.42 -3.58
CA ARG A 13 -16.43 -2.38 -3.37
C ARG A 13 -15.44 -2.30 -4.54
N SER A 14 -14.98 -1.10 -4.83
CA SER A 14 -13.85 -0.86 -5.74
C SER A 14 -12.59 -0.55 -4.96
N ALA A 15 -11.45 -0.92 -5.51
CA ALA A 15 -10.14 -0.64 -4.92
C ALA A 15 -9.16 -0.11 -5.98
N LEU A 16 -8.31 0.84 -5.58
CA LEU A 16 -7.12 1.27 -6.32
C LEU A 16 -5.88 0.84 -5.54
N VAL A 17 -4.97 0.11 -6.16
CA VAL A 17 -3.68 -0.29 -5.58
C VAL A 17 -2.55 0.28 -6.45
N THR A 18 -1.71 1.16 -5.87
CA THR A 18 -0.58 1.75 -6.58
C THR A 18 0.69 0.93 -6.42
N GLY A 19 1.57 0.92 -7.43
CA GLY A 19 2.80 0.11 -7.42
C GLY A 19 2.50 -1.39 -7.34
N ALA A 20 1.50 -1.86 -8.09
CA ALA A 20 0.93 -3.20 -7.94
C ALA A 20 1.33 -4.17 -9.07
N ALA A 21 2.36 -3.85 -9.87
CA ALA A 21 2.89 -4.77 -10.88
C ALA A 21 3.67 -5.96 -10.29
N GLY A 22 3.99 -5.93 -8.99
CA GLY A 22 4.71 -7.03 -8.33
C GLY A 22 4.78 -6.88 -6.80
N GLY A 23 5.50 -7.80 -6.16
CA GLY A 23 5.74 -7.78 -4.72
C GLY A 23 4.48 -7.72 -3.87
N ILE A 24 4.50 -6.88 -2.82
CA ILE A 24 3.35 -6.73 -1.91
C ILE A 24 2.13 -6.20 -2.66
N GLY A 25 2.30 -5.23 -3.57
CA GLY A 25 1.17 -4.60 -4.28
C GLY A 25 0.35 -5.59 -5.10
N SER A 26 0.99 -6.50 -5.83
CA SER A 26 0.29 -7.53 -6.62
C SER A 26 -0.45 -8.54 -5.73
N ALA A 27 0.18 -8.96 -4.63
CA ALA A 27 -0.45 -9.87 -3.66
C ALA A 27 -1.67 -9.21 -2.98
N VAL A 28 -1.56 -7.93 -2.64
CA VAL A 28 -2.67 -7.13 -2.09
C VAL A 28 -3.81 -7.01 -3.08
N ALA A 29 -3.52 -6.65 -4.35
CA ALA A 29 -4.53 -6.54 -5.39
C ALA A 29 -5.30 -7.87 -5.58
N ALA A 30 -4.57 -8.99 -5.63
CA ALA A 30 -5.16 -10.33 -5.73
C ALA A 30 -6.00 -10.68 -4.50
N ALA A 31 -5.54 -10.37 -3.29
CA ALA A 31 -6.27 -10.66 -2.06
C ALA A 31 -7.56 -9.83 -1.95
N LEU A 32 -7.54 -8.54 -2.29
CA LEU A 32 -8.74 -7.71 -2.33
C LEU A 32 -9.75 -8.23 -3.35
N ALA A 33 -9.29 -8.65 -4.54
CA ALA A 33 -10.16 -9.22 -5.57
C ALA A 33 -10.76 -10.56 -5.14
N ARG A 34 -9.98 -11.46 -4.51
CA ARG A 34 -10.50 -12.71 -3.94
C ARG A 34 -11.53 -12.47 -2.83
N SER A 35 -11.45 -11.34 -2.15
CA SER A 35 -12.45 -10.92 -1.15
C SER A 35 -13.67 -10.23 -1.76
N GLY A 36 -13.76 -10.13 -3.09
CA GLY A 36 -14.93 -9.62 -3.81
C GLY A 36 -14.81 -8.18 -4.35
N ALA A 37 -13.70 -7.49 -4.10
CA ALA A 37 -13.51 -6.13 -4.62
C ALA A 37 -13.23 -6.12 -6.13
N ALA A 38 -13.70 -5.08 -6.84
CA ALA A 38 -13.24 -4.75 -8.18
C ALA A 38 -11.98 -3.88 -8.09
N VAL A 39 -10.84 -4.38 -8.60
CA VAL A 39 -9.52 -3.79 -8.33
C VAL A 39 -8.94 -3.13 -9.58
N LEU A 40 -8.56 -1.86 -9.48
CA LEU A 40 -7.65 -1.23 -10.43
C LEU A 40 -6.20 -1.43 -9.96
N VAL A 41 -5.47 -2.22 -10.71
CA VAL A 41 -4.04 -2.48 -10.52
C VAL A 41 -3.26 -1.41 -11.26
N THR A 42 -2.45 -0.62 -10.57
CA THR A 42 -1.67 0.43 -11.22
C THR A 42 -0.20 0.37 -10.89
N ASP A 43 0.61 0.72 -11.87
CA ASP A 43 2.07 0.81 -11.77
C ASP A 43 2.59 1.79 -12.82
N ILE A 44 3.82 2.29 -12.67
CA ILE A 44 4.47 3.06 -13.73
C ILE A 44 4.63 2.22 -15.00
N ASP A 45 4.85 0.90 -14.85
CA ASP A 45 4.77 -0.08 -15.94
C ASP A 45 3.30 -0.58 -16.10
N GLY A 46 2.56 0.12 -16.96
CA GLY A 46 1.18 -0.24 -17.28
C GLY A 46 1.01 -1.62 -17.88
N SER A 47 2.02 -2.14 -18.59
CA SER A 47 1.99 -3.48 -19.18
C SER A 47 2.08 -4.56 -18.10
N ALA A 48 2.97 -4.37 -17.14
CA ALA A 48 3.08 -5.29 -16.00
C ALA A 48 1.84 -5.22 -15.10
N ALA A 49 1.25 -4.03 -14.90
CA ALA A 49 -0.03 -3.88 -14.19
C ALA A 49 -1.18 -4.63 -14.91
N ALA A 50 -1.23 -4.57 -16.24
CA ALA A 50 -2.21 -5.30 -17.04
C ALA A 50 -2.08 -6.82 -16.89
N LEU A 51 -0.85 -7.36 -16.87
CA LEU A 51 -0.59 -8.79 -16.66
C LEU A 51 -1.06 -9.26 -15.27
N VAL A 52 -0.87 -8.46 -14.22
CA VAL A 52 -1.41 -8.78 -12.88
C VAL A 52 -2.93 -8.79 -12.89
N ALA A 53 -3.56 -7.81 -13.55
CA ALA A 53 -5.01 -7.77 -13.67
C ALA A 53 -5.56 -8.97 -14.47
N GLU A 54 -4.85 -9.44 -15.49
CA GLU A 54 -5.20 -10.66 -16.24
C GLU A 54 -5.18 -11.92 -15.36
N LYS A 55 -4.13 -12.07 -14.54
CA LYS A 55 -4.04 -13.19 -13.59
C LYS A 55 -5.21 -13.17 -12.59
N ILE A 56 -5.54 -12.01 -12.05
CA ILE A 56 -6.68 -11.86 -11.13
C ILE A 56 -7.99 -12.28 -11.82
N ARG A 57 -8.21 -11.86 -13.08
CA ARG A 57 -9.41 -12.27 -13.84
C ARG A 57 -9.44 -13.76 -14.15
N ALA A 58 -8.30 -14.36 -14.47
CA ALA A 58 -8.17 -15.79 -14.69
C ALA A 58 -8.51 -16.62 -13.44
N GLU A 59 -8.29 -16.06 -12.25
CA GLU A 59 -8.68 -16.64 -10.95
C GLU A 59 -10.14 -16.32 -10.55
N GLY A 60 -10.92 -15.68 -11.43
CA GLY A 60 -12.34 -15.34 -11.20
C GLY A 60 -12.58 -14.01 -10.51
N GLY A 61 -11.55 -13.22 -10.25
CA GLY A 61 -11.68 -11.86 -9.69
C GLY A 61 -12.04 -10.81 -10.73
N THR A 62 -12.40 -9.62 -10.27
CA THR A 62 -12.65 -8.44 -11.13
C THR A 62 -11.46 -7.49 -11.02
N ALA A 63 -10.74 -7.26 -12.13
CA ALA A 63 -9.59 -6.35 -12.14
C ALA A 63 -9.38 -5.70 -13.52
N ALA A 64 -8.80 -4.50 -13.51
CA ALA A 64 -8.26 -3.81 -14.68
C ALA A 64 -6.84 -3.32 -14.37
N GLY A 65 -5.98 -3.21 -15.39
CA GLY A 65 -4.64 -2.66 -15.28
C GLY A 65 -4.56 -1.27 -15.90
N MET A 66 -3.72 -0.38 -15.35
CA MET A 66 -3.49 0.97 -15.87
C MET A 66 -2.08 1.46 -15.50
N ALA A 67 -1.44 2.21 -16.41
CA ALA A 67 -0.22 2.94 -16.08
C ALA A 67 -0.54 4.10 -15.12
N LEU A 68 0.32 4.28 -14.10
CA LEU A 68 0.22 5.41 -13.16
C LEU A 68 1.61 5.78 -12.65
N ASP A 69 2.05 6.98 -12.99
CA ASP A 69 3.08 7.67 -12.21
C ASP A 69 2.39 8.44 -11.07
N VAL A 70 2.61 8.04 -9.83
CA VAL A 70 2.00 8.69 -8.65
C VAL A 70 2.52 10.12 -8.43
N CYS A 71 3.64 10.50 -9.05
CA CYS A 71 4.15 11.86 -9.01
C CYS A 71 3.36 12.80 -9.93
N ASP A 72 2.64 12.27 -10.91
CA ASP A 72 1.78 13.02 -11.81
C ASP A 72 0.36 13.12 -11.22
N ARG A 73 -0.04 14.35 -10.91
CA ARG A 73 -1.35 14.63 -10.31
C ARG A 73 -2.52 14.30 -11.25
N ASP A 74 -2.40 14.64 -12.52
CA ASP A 74 -3.46 14.40 -13.51
C ASP A 74 -3.63 12.90 -13.75
N ALA A 75 -2.52 12.14 -13.76
CA ALA A 75 -2.55 10.68 -13.81
C ALA A 75 -3.22 10.07 -12.57
N ALA A 76 -2.98 10.62 -11.37
CA ALA A 76 -3.63 10.18 -10.15
C ALA A 76 -5.15 10.43 -10.18
N ASP A 77 -5.59 11.61 -10.64
CA ASP A 77 -7.01 11.95 -10.81
C ASP A 77 -7.69 10.98 -11.80
N ALA A 78 -7.05 10.68 -12.94
CA ALA A 78 -7.56 9.74 -13.93
C ALA A 78 -7.64 8.30 -13.40
N ALA A 79 -6.63 7.85 -12.64
CA ALA A 79 -6.62 6.52 -12.05
C ALA A 79 -7.73 6.35 -11.01
N VAL A 80 -7.94 7.34 -10.15
CA VAL A 80 -9.03 7.34 -9.16
C VAL A 80 -10.40 7.29 -9.84
N ALA A 81 -10.64 8.13 -10.86
CA ALA A 81 -11.88 8.11 -11.63
C ALA A 81 -12.10 6.74 -12.30
N ARG A 82 -11.05 6.15 -12.86
CA ARG A 82 -11.12 4.82 -13.48
C ARG A 82 -11.42 3.71 -12.47
N ALA A 83 -10.83 3.78 -11.27
CA ALA A 83 -11.11 2.81 -10.20
C ALA A 83 -12.56 2.93 -9.70
N ALA A 84 -13.07 4.14 -9.53
CA ALA A 84 -14.46 4.39 -9.16
C ALA A 84 -15.44 3.81 -10.19
N ALA A 85 -15.11 3.89 -11.48
CA ALA A 85 -15.93 3.35 -12.57
C ALA A 85 -15.97 1.80 -12.62
N LEU A 86 -15.15 1.09 -11.83
CA LEU A 86 -15.23 -0.38 -11.70
C LEU A 86 -16.40 -0.83 -10.81
N ALA A 87 -16.96 0.06 -10.02
CA ALA A 87 -18.17 -0.16 -9.24
C ALA A 87 -19.21 0.92 -9.57
N ASP A 88 -19.98 1.37 -8.62
CA ASP A 88 -21.09 2.30 -8.76
C ASP A 88 -20.68 3.80 -8.84
N GLY A 89 -19.50 4.09 -9.37
CA GLY A 89 -18.94 5.45 -9.44
C GLY A 89 -18.24 5.89 -8.15
N ARG A 90 -17.98 4.99 -7.23
CA ARG A 90 -17.27 5.25 -5.96
C ARG A 90 -15.94 4.50 -5.88
N LEU A 91 -14.96 5.10 -5.26
CA LEU A 91 -13.73 4.42 -4.83
C LEU A 91 -13.84 4.11 -3.34
N HIS A 92 -13.98 2.84 -3.00
CA HIS A 92 -14.13 2.43 -1.60
C HIS A 92 -12.78 2.28 -0.89
N ILE A 93 -11.78 1.76 -1.60
CA ILE A 93 -10.48 1.39 -1.01
C ILE A 93 -9.35 2.00 -1.84
N LEU A 94 -8.53 2.85 -1.22
CA LEU A 94 -7.28 3.33 -1.77
C LEU A 94 -6.11 2.68 -1.02
N VAL A 95 -5.21 2.01 -1.74
CA VAL A 95 -3.95 1.48 -1.20
C VAL A 95 -2.79 2.22 -1.84
N ASN A 96 -2.16 3.11 -1.08
CA ASN A 96 -0.93 3.81 -1.46
C ASN A 96 0.28 2.93 -1.15
N ASN A 97 0.65 2.07 -2.12
CA ASN A 97 1.75 1.12 -1.99
C ASN A 97 2.97 1.47 -2.86
N ALA A 98 2.81 2.28 -3.91
CA ALA A 98 3.90 2.65 -4.81
C ALA A 98 5.15 3.14 -4.06
N GLY A 99 6.32 2.67 -4.47
CA GLY A 99 7.55 3.05 -3.83
C GLY A 99 8.78 2.34 -4.37
N VAL A 100 9.93 2.97 -4.16
CA VAL A 100 11.25 2.50 -4.54
C VAL A 100 12.25 2.74 -3.40
N THR A 101 13.46 2.18 -3.50
CA THR A 101 14.55 2.46 -2.56
C THR A 101 15.80 2.90 -3.32
N GLU A 102 16.49 3.89 -2.78
CA GLU A 102 17.80 4.36 -3.25
C GLU A 102 18.71 4.53 -2.04
N PRO A 103 19.29 3.42 -1.52
CA PRO A 103 20.10 3.47 -0.31
C PRO A 103 21.45 4.15 -0.57
N ALA A 104 21.81 5.09 0.30
CA ALA A 104 23.11 5.73 0.33
C ALA A 104 23.43 6.21 1.76
N MET A 105 24.70 6.12 2.16
CA MET A 105 25.14 6.76 3.40
C MET A 105 25.00 8.28 3.28
N PHE A 106 24.60 8.95 4.37
CA PHE A 106 24.23 10.36 4.37
C PHE A 106 25.24 11.27 3.68
N GLY A 107 26.51 11.08 3.91
CA GLY A 107 27.56 11.89 3.27
C GLY A 107 27.74 11.66 1.74
N LYS A 108 27.04 10.65 1.17
CA LYS A 108 27.04 10.36 -0.26
C LYS A 108 25.64 10.49 -0.90
N LEU A 109 24.62 10.77 -0.07
CA LEU A 109 23.26 10.91 -0.55
C LEU A 109 23.12 12.20 -1.37
N GLN A 110 22.64 12.08 -2.60
CA GLN A 110 22.39 13.23 -3.48
C GLN A 110 21.00 13.82 -3.17
N GLU A 111 20.87 15.14 -3.33
CA GLU A 111 19.62 15.84 -3.09
C GLU A 111 18.50 15.36 -4.02
N GLU A 112 18.83 15.08 -5.27
CA GLU A 112 17.90 14.57 -6.28
C GLU A 112 17.30 13.22 -5.86
N SER A 113 18.15 12.32 -5.33
CA SER A 113 17.69 11.04 -4.78
C SER A 113 16.76 11.25 -3.57
N PHE A 114 17.12 12.19 -2.69
CA PHE A 114 16.27 12.51 -1.54
C PHE A 114 14.89 13.03 -1.99
N ARG A 115 14.86 14.01 -2.91
CA ARG A 115 13.62 14.57 -3.45
C ARG A 115 12.78 13.50 -4.14
N ARG A 116 13.38 12.71 -5.03
CA ARG A 116 12.70 11.64 -5.77
C ARG A 116 12.02 10.64 -4.84
N ILE A 117 12.68 10.21 -3.77
CA ILE A 117 12.09 9.28 -2.80
C ILE A 117 10.92 9.94 -2.05
N VAL A 118 11.04 11.21 -1.65
CA VAL A 118 9.93 11.95 -1.02
C VAL A 118 8.76 12.11 -2.00
N ASP A 119 9.03 12.45 -3.24
CA ASP A 119 8.00 12.66 -4.27
C ASP A 119 7.21 11.36 -4.53
N ILE A 120 7.89 10.24 -4.73
CA ILE A 120 7.20 8.97 -5.00
C ILE A 120 6.37 8.52 -3.78
N HIS A 121 6.96 8.52 -2.59
CA HIS A 121 6.34 7.91 -1.42
C HIS A 121 5.33 8.83 -0.72
N LEU A 122 5.68 10.10 -0.51
CA LEU A 122 4.88 11.03 0.27
C LEU A 122 3.95 11.85 -0.63
N MET A 123 4.51 12.50 -1.66
CA MET A 123 3.70 13.29 -2.57
C MET A 123 2.77 12.39 -3.40
N GLY A 124 3.23 11.22 -3.85
CA GLY A 124 2.39 10.26 -4.55
C GLY A 124 1.20 9.79 -3.69
N ALA A 125 1.42 9.48 -2.42
CA ALA A 125 0.33 9.13 -1.49
C ALA A 125 -0.62 10.31 -1.26
N PHE A 126 -0.10 11.54 -1.18
CA PHE A 126 -0.91 12.76 -1.08
C PHE A 126 -1.76 12.99 -2.34
N HIS A 127 -1.19 12.88 -3.55
CA HIS A 127 -1.92 13.05 -4.81
C HIS A 127 -3.09 12.07 -4.92
N CYS A 128 -2.82 10.78 -4.73
CA CYS A 128 -3.84 9.74 -4.80
C CYS A 128 -4.92 9.91 -3.71
N ALA A 129 -4.52 10.23 -2.47
CA ALA A 129 -5.48 10.43 -1.38
C ALA A 129 -6.36 11.65 -1.62
N GLN A 130 -5.80 12.76 -2.11
CA GLN A 130 -6.57 13.98 -2.38
C GLN A 130 -7.51 13.78 -3.58
N ALA A 131 -7.07 13.11 -4.65
CA ALA A 131 -7.91 12.72 -5.78
C ALA A 131 -9.09 11.85 -5.34
N ALA A 132 -8.83 10.90 -4.41
CA ALA A 132 -9.84 9.97 -3.92
C ALA A 132 -10.97 10.65 -3.14
N LEU A 133 -10.76 11.83 -2.56
CA LEU A 133 -11.74 12.50 -1.67
C LEU A 133 -13.11 12.75 -2.31
N ALA A 134 -13.14 12.95 -3.64
CA ALA A 134 -14.39 13.16 -4.39
C ALA A 134 -15.19 11.87 -4.64
N TYR A 135 -14.55 10.71 -4.46
CA TYR A 135 -15.11 9.39 -4.79
C TYR A 135 -15.29 8.48 -3.59
N LEU A 136 -14.60 8.78 -2.47
CA LEU A 136 -14.69 7.97 -1.24
C LEU A 136 -16.07 8.10 -0.62
N PRO A 137 -16.78 6.97 -0.37
CA PRO A 137 -18.09 6.99 0.27
C PRO A 137 -18.02 7.43 1.73
N GLU A 138 -19.02 8.21 2.16
CA GLU A 138 -19.15 8.73 3.54
C GLU A 138 -20.13 7.87 4.40
N ASP A 139 -20.47 6.69 3.91
CA ASP A 139 -21.39 5.74 4.57
C ASP A 139 -20.69 4.81 5.59
N GLY A 140 -19.38 4.94 5.73
CA GLY A 140 -18.55 4.11 6.61
C GLY A 140 -17.81 2.99 5.89
N THR A 141 -17.87 2.95 4.55
CA THR A 141 -17.15 1.96 3.72
C THR A 141 -15.87 2.51 3.09
N GLY A 142 -15.61 3.83 3.20
CA GLY A 142 -14.40 4.47 2.68
C GLY A 142 -13.15 4.10 3.47
N ARG A 143 -12.07 3.70 2.77
CA ARG A 143 -10.79 3.22 3.32
C ARG A 143 -9.60 3.81 2.60
N ILE A 144 -8.65 4.39 3.33
CA ILE A 144 -7.32 4.73 2.82
C ILE A 144 -6.30 3.91 3.61
N ILE A 145 -5.47 3.15 2.92
CA ILE A 145 -4.43 2.31 3.50
C ILE A 145 -3.09 2.74 2.90
N ASN A 146 -2.24 3.34 3.71
CA ASN A 146 -0.93 3.78 3.29
C ASN A 146 0.13 2.72 3.65
N VAL A 147 1.12 2.53 2.78
CA VAL A 147 2.25 1.66 3.08
C VAL A 147 3.42 2.50 3.60
N THR A 148 3.70 2.35 4.90
CA THR A 148 4.91 2.88 5.53
C THR A 148 5.98 1.78 5.64
N SER A 149 6.87 1.86 6.60
CA SER A 149 7.95 0.89 6.84
C SER A 149 8.43 0.97 8.28
N SER A 150 9.05 -0.09 8.79
CA SER A 150 9.88 -0.04 10.00
C SER A 150 10.91 1.09 9.94
N ALA A 151 11.46 1.37 8.75
CA ALA A 151 12.38 2.50 8.53
C ALA A 151 11.76 3.86 8.83
N GLY A 152 10.45 4.03 8.61
CA GLY A 152 9.72 5.25 8.96
C GLY A 152 9.42 5.37 10.47
N ILE A 153 9.46 4.26 11.21
CA ILE A 153 9.21 4.20 12.65
C ILE A 153 10.52 4.38 13.43
N THR A 154 11.56 3.64 13.07
CA THR A 154 12.81 3.54 13.86
C THR A 154 14.03 4.15 13.16
N GLY A 155 13.91 4.52 11.87
CA GLY A 155 15.06 4.87 11.03
C GLY A 155 15.82 3.63 10.56
N THR A 156 16.62 3.79 9.50
CA THR A 156 17.47 2.71 8.97
C THR A 156 18.76 3.29 8.41
N LEU A 157 19.88 2.65 8.72
CA LEU A 157 21.20 3.03 8.24
C LEU A 157 21.23 3.03 6.69
N GLY A 158 21.75 4.09 6.09
CA GLY A 158 21.85 4.23 4.64
C GLY A 158 20.52 4.51 3.92
N GLN A 159 19.46 4.85 4.64
CA GLN A 159 18.12 5.13 4.08
C GLN A 159 17.49 6.40 4.66
N VAL A 160 18.25 7.48 4.80
CA VAL A 160 17.74 8.75 5.37
C VAL A 160 16.58 9.32 4.54
N ASN A 161 16.68 9.28 3.21
CA ASN A 161 15.63 9.66 2.27
C ASN A 161 14.35 8.82 2.46
N TYR A 162 14.50 7.50 2.45
CA TYR A 162 13.39 6.55 2.58
C TYR A 162 12.73 6.63 3.97
N SER A 163 13.54 6.69 5.03
CA SER A 163 13.05 6.84 6.40
C SER A 163 12.26 8.12 6.59
N ALA A 164 12.78 9.25 6.06
CA ALA A 164 12.09 10.54 6.10
C ALA A 164 10.74 10.50 5.36
N ALA A 165 10.72 9.94 4.15
CA ALA A 165 9.49 9.80 3.36
C ALA A 165 8.47 8.91 4.07
N LYS A 166 8.88 7.75 4.59
CA LYS A 166 7.99 6.80 5.29
C LYS A 166 7.51 7.33 6.66
N ALA A 167 8.31 8.14 7.36
CA ALA A 167 7.87 8.88 8.54
C ALA A 167 6.84 9.97 8.16
N GLY A 168 7.04 10.66 7.03
CA GLY A 168 6.07 11.60 6.47
C GLY A 168 4.72 10.94 6.18
N VAL A 169 4.71 9.72 5.62
CA VAL A 169 3.48 8.93 5.40
C VAL A 169 2.75 8.62 6.71
N ILE A 170 3.48 8.38 7.81
CA ILE A 170 2.87 8.20 9.14
C ILE A 170 2.15 9.48 9.59
N GLY A 171 2.79 10.64 9.43
CA GLY A 171 2.20 11.95 9.73
C GLY A 171 0.95 12.22 8.88
N LEU A 172 1.06 12.01 7.56
CA LEU A 172 -0.06 12.11 6.61
C LEU A 172 -1.24 11.23 7.04
N THR A 173 -0.98 9.96 7.36
CA THR A 173 -2.01 9.00 7.81
C THR A 173 -2.77 9.51 9.03
N LYS A 174 -2.05 9.96 10.06
CA LYS A 174 -2.65 10.43 11.32
C LYS A 174 -3.46 11.71 11.14
N SER A 175 -2.99 12.64 10.30
CA SER A 175 -3.71 13.88 10.00
C SER A 175 -4.99 13.61 9.20
N LEU A 176 -4.90 12.84 8.11
CA LEU A 176 -6.06 12.46 7.30
C LEU A 176 -7.09 11.67 8.12
N ALA A 177 -6.66 10.78 9.02
CA ALA A 177 -7.56 10.06 9.90
C ALA A 177 -8.40 10.99 10.77
N ARG A 178 -7.83 12.08 11.28
CA ARG A 178 -8.55 13.08 12.08
C ARG A 178 -9.52 13.92 11.23
N GLU A 179 -9.08 14.35 10.05
CA GLU A 179 -9.87 15.18 9.16
C GLU A 179 -11.07 14.42 8.56
N LEU A 180 -10.87 13.14 8.21
CA LEU A 180 -11.87 12.34 7.52
C LEU A 180 -12.77 11.52 8.45
N ALA A 181 -12.50 11.49 9.75
CA ALA A 181 -13.28 10.71 10.73
C ALA A 181 -14.77 11.04 10.73
N ARG A 182 -15.13 12.34 10.64
CA ARG A 182 -16.54 12.77 10.58
C ARG A 182 -17.23 12.38 9.27
N ARG A 183 -16.46 12.16 8.21
CA ARG A 183 -16.93 11.60 6.93
C ARG A 183 -17.01 10.07 6.96
N ARG A 184 -16.75 9.46 8.12
CA ARG A 184 -16.77 7.99 8.33
C ARG A 184 -15.79 7.24 7.43
N ILE A 185 -14.70 7.89 7.02
CA ILE A 185 -13.59 7.30 6.24
C ILE A 185 -12.46 6.96 7.22
N THR A 186 -11.96 5.72 7.18
CA THR A 186 -10.80 5.33 7.98
C THR A 186 -9.52 5.47 7.18
N VAL A 187 -8.46 5.93 7.85
CA VAL A 187 -7.13 6.07 7.26
C VAL A 187 -6.11 5.40 8.17
N ASN A 188 -5.43 4.37 7.69
CA ASN A 188 -4.44 3.62 8.45
C ASN A 188 -3.17 3.39 7.63
N ALA A 189 -2.08 3.03 8.28
CA ALA A 189 -0.84 2.65 7.63
C ALA A 189 -0.42 1.23 8.03
N LEU A 190 0.19 0.50 7.09
CA LEU A 190 0.87 -0.76 7.33
C LEU A 190 2.38 -0.59 7.14
N ALA A 191 3.17 -1.17 8.03
CA ALA A 191 4.63 -1.26 7.93
C ALA A 191 5.03 -2.73 7.66
N PRO A 192 4.97 -3.18 6.39
CA PRO A 192 5.21 -4.57 6.06
C PRO A 192 6.70 -4.91 5.93
N LEU A 193 7.03 -6.18 6.18
CA LEU A 193 8.32 -6.78 5.84
C LEU A 193 8.09 -8.10 5.11
N ALA A 194 8.43 -8.16 3.83
CA ALA A 194 8.25 -9.34 2.99
C ALA A 194 9.43 -9.60 2.05
N ALA A 195 9.53 -10.84 1.59
CA ALA A 195 10.45 -11.25 0.55
C ALA A 195 9.95 -10.73 -0.81
N THR A 196 10.57 -9.67 -1.31
CA THR A 196 10.23 -9.01 -2.58
C THR A 196 11.51 -8.67 -3.35
N PRO A 197 11.43 -8.29 -4.63
CA PRO A 197 12.59 -7.76 -5.35
C PRO A 197 13.24 -6.56 -4.65
N MET A 198 12.45 -5.69 -4.01
CA MET A 198 12.97 -4.54 -3.25
C MET A 198 13.86 -4.95 -2.06
N THR A 199 13.62 -6.10 -1.46
CA THR A 199 14.37 -6.62 -0.30
C THR A 199 15.41 -7.67 -0.69
N GLU A 200 15.55 -8.03 -1.98
CA GLU A 200 16.40 -9.11 -2.44
C GLU A 200 17.86 -8.92 -2.02
N THR A 201 18.44 -7.74 -2.24
CA THR A 201 19.83 -7.46 -1.87
C THR A 201 20.09 -7.70 -0.38
N ILE A 202 19.22 -7.24 0.51
CA ILE A 202 19.41 -7.45 1.95
C ILE A 202 19.11 -8.89 2.40
N ARG A 203 18.40 -9.67 1.60
CA ARG A 203 18.13 -11.10 1.86
C ARG A 203 19.22 -12.03 1.36
N THR A 204 19.91 -11.65 0.28
CA THR A 204 20.85 -12.52 -0.43
C THR A 204 22.33 -12.14 -0.23
N ASP A 205 22.62 -10.87 0.10
CA ASP A 205 23.99 -10.43 0.37
C ASP A 205 24.48 -11.00 1.71
N GLU A 206 25.53 -11.82 1.67
CA GLU A 206 26.09 -12.50 2.84
C GLU A 206 26.45 -11.56 4.00
N ARG A 207 26.78 -10.29 3.70
CA ARG A 207 27.11 -9.28 4.72
C ARG A 207 25.92 -8.84 5.55
N PHE A 208 24.70 -8.96 5.04
CA PHE A 208 23.48 -8.41 5.66
C PHE A 208 22.46 -9.47 6.01
N ALA A 209 22.35 -10.54 5.22
CA ALA A 209 21.28 -11.53 5.30
C ALA A 209 21.11 -12.11 6.71
N ALA A 210 22.19 -12.64 7.29
CA ALA A 210 22.16 -13.24 8.63
C ALA A 210 21.79 -12.22 9.72
N THR A 211 22.36 -11.00 9.64
CA THR A 211 22.09 -9.93 10.61
C THR A 211 20.66 -9.45 10.53
N MET A 212 20.10 -9.30 9.33
CA MET A 212 18.71 -8.91 9.15
C MET A 212 17.76 -9.99 9.63
N LEU A 213 18.04 -11.25 9.27
CA LEU A 213 17.21 -12.37 9.72
C LEU A 213 17.18 -12.50 11.24
N ALA A 214 18.32 -12.31 11.91
CA ALA A 214 18.42 -12.35 13.37
C ALA A 214 17.62 -11.24 14.09
N ARG A 215 17.29 -10.15 13.38
CA ARG A 215 16.45 -9.06 13.91
C ARG A 215 14.96 -9.34 13.82
N ILE A 216 14.56 -10.36 13.08
CA ILE A 216 13.14 -10.74 12.93
C ILE A 216 12.85 -11.83 13.97
N PRO A 217 12.07 -11.57 15.03
CA PRO A 217 11.79 -12.56 16.08
C PRO A 217 11.15 -13.85 15.54
N MET A 218 10.31 -13.77 14.47
CA MET A 218 9.76 -14.97 13.84
C MET A 218 10.79 -15.77 13.02
N GLY A 219 12.05 -15.31 12.90
CA GLY A 219 13.16 -16.04 12.31
C GLY A 219 13.07 -16.27 10.80
N ARG A 220 12.18 -15.61 10.10
CA ARG A 220 11.99 -15.71 8.65
C ARG A 220 11.42 -14.43 8.04
N TRP A 221 11.56 -14.30 6.74
CA TRP A 221 10.82 -13.32 5.95
C TRP A 221 9.41 -13.84 5.68
N ALA A 222 8.44 -12.93 5.63
CA ALA A 222 7.11 -13.27 5.17
C ALA A 222 7.08 -13.32 3.64
N GLU A 223 6.19 -14.15 3.07
CA GLU A 223 5.82 -14.03 1.67
C GLU A 223 4.81 -12.88 1.51
N PRO A 224 4.75 -12.21 0.34
CA PRO A 224 3.82 -11.11 0.08
C PRO A 224 2.35 -11.45 0.39
N GLU A 225 1.96 -12.69 0.15
CA GLU A 225 0.60 -13.21 0.39
C GLU A 225 0.24 -13.22 1.88
N GLU A 226 1.22 -13.45 2.77
CA GLU A 226 1.01 -13.41 4.22
C GLU A 226 0.72 -11.98 4.71
N ILE A 227 1.32 -10.99 4.04
CA ILE A 227 1.10 -9.56 4.34
C ILE A 227 -0.28 -9.10 3.86
N ALA A 228 -0.74 -9.61 2.70
CA ALA A 228 -1.94 -9.15 2.02
C ALA A 228 -3.22 -9.29 2.87
N GLY A 229 -3.29 -10.28 3.76
CA GLY A 229 -4.41 -10.46 4.69
C GLY A 229 -4.65 -9.26 5.61
N SER A 230 -3.59 -8.56 6.01
CA SER A 230 -3.69 -7.35 6.84
C SER A 230 -4.33 -6.17 6.09
N PHE A 231 -4.11 -6.08 4.78
CA PHE A 231 -4.78 -5.09 3.93
C PHE A 231 -6.27 -5.41 3.77
N VAL A 232 -6.64 -6.67 3.56
CA VAL A 232 -8.05 -7.09 3.52
C VAL A 232 -8.74 -6.76 4.83
N PHE A 233 -8.10 -7.02 5.98
CA PHE A 233 -8.61 -6.64 7.29
C PHE A 233 -8.91 -5.14 7.38
N LEU A 234 -7.93 -4.28 7.08
CA LEU A 234 -8.12 -2.82 7.15
C LEU A 234 -9.10 -2.29 6.09
N ALA A 235 -9.26 -2.98 4.96
CA ALA A 235 -10.23 -2.65 3.92
C ALA A 235 -11.66 -3.04 4.28
N SER A 236 -11.85 -3.94 5.22
CA SER A 236 -13.13 -4.57 5.53
C SER A 236 -13.92 -3.86 6.65
N ASP A 237 -15.12 -4.36 6.94
CA ASP A 237 -15.95 -3.88 8.04
C ASP A 237 -15.41 -4.30 9.41
N ALA A 238 -14.56 -5.32 9.48
CA ALA A 238 -13.86 -5.72 10.70
C ALA A 238 -12.97 -4.59 11.27
N ALA A 239 -12.52 -3.65 10.43
CA ALA A 239 -11.71 -2.50 10.85
C ALA A 239 -12.48 -1.16 10.83
N SER A 240 -13.81 -1.18 10.81
CA SER A 240 -14.64 0.03 10.67
C SER A 240 -14.45 1.08 11.80
N PHE A 241 -13.90 0.68 12.93
CA PHE A 241 -13.60 1.58 14.07
C PHE A 241 -12.11 1.77 14.33
N ILE A 242 -11.26 1.38 13.34
CA ILE A 242 -9.80 1.53 13.41
C ILE A 242 -9.38 2.64 12.45
N THR A 243 -8.84 3.74 12.99
CA THR A 243 -8.32 4.85 12.18
C THR A 243 -7.11 5.50 12.84
N GLY A 244 -6.18 6.05 12.04
CA GLY A 244 -4.96 6.70 12.49
C GLY A 244 -3.87 5.76 13.00
N GLN A 245 -4.03 4.45 12.82
CA GLN A 245 -3.09 3.45 13.32
C GLN A 245 -1.95 3.19 12.31
N VAL A 246 -0.79 2.84 12.87
CA VAL A 246 0.36 2.30 12.15
C VAL A 246 0.57 0.88 12.64
N LEU A 247 0.31 -0.09 11.78
CA LEU A 247 0.39 -1.52 12.13
C LEU A 247 1.64 -2.14 11.50
N PRO A 248 2.68 -2.51 12.28
CA PRO A 248 3.75 -3.35 11.79
C PRO A 248 3.26 -4.74 11.42
N VAL A 249 3.66 -5.24 10.24
CA VAL A 249 3.41 -6.60 9.76
C VAL A 249 4.76 -7.15 9.31
N ASP A 250 5.63 -7.42 10.29
CA ASP A 250 7.07 -7.53 10.10
C ASP A 250 7.73 -8.67 10.91
N GLY A 251 6.92 -9.58 11.44
CA GLY A 251 7.40 -10.71 12.25
C GLY A 251 8.01 -10.29 13.59
N GLY A 252 7.65 -9.11 14.10
CA GLY A 252 8.11 -8.57 15.38
C GLY A 252 9.40 -7.75 15.27
N LEU A 253 9.81 -7.35 14.06
CA LEU A 253 11.00 -6.51 13.87
C LEU A 253 10.90 -5.18 14.62
N VAL A 254 9.68 -4.62 14.71
CA VAL A 254 9.36 -3.40 15.47
C VAL A 254 8.27 -3.72 16.48
N MET A 255 8.65 -3.60 17.76
CA MET A 255 7.75 -3.79 18.91
C MET A 255 7.86 -2.61 19.86
#